data_7f339f5e610c085d0df731fd11ef5061
#
_entry.id   7f339f5e610c085d0df731fd11ef5061
#
_cell.length_a   1.000
_cell.length_b   1.000
_cell.length_c   1.000
_cell.angle_alpha   90.00
_cell.angle_beta   90.00
_cell.angle_gamma   90.00
#
_symmetry.space_group_name_H-M   'P 1'
#
loop_
_entity.id
_entity.type
_entity.pdbx_description
1 polymer ?
#
loop_
_entity_poly.entity_id
_entity_poly.type
_entity_poly.pdbx_seq_one_letter_code
_entity_poly.pdbx_strand_id
1 'polypeptide(L)'
;MAIVQIGSQYWVKENLAVESFQDGTPIAEVSSSEQWAEYAQSGTPAWCYYNYDESNEEEYGKLYNYYVVSSSKNIAPTGYRVPTETDWNTLITSAGGERLGGNSLKNITNWLTLNRTPGNGTNQSQFTGNPGGYIKENGEQFDYGWSSNHWTATTASLSTAKAVRLYWSNKNAIKLDTPKSMGLSIRLIVSGTYEGNSNYNPTQDF
;
A
#
# COMPACT_ATOMS: atom_id res chain seq x y z
N MET A 1 -0.09 -11.99 9.35
CA MET A 1 -0.55 -10.59 9.16
C MET A 1 -1.26 -10.11 10.41
N ALA A 2 -0.77 -9.05 11.05
CA ALA A 2 -1.43 -8.46 12.21
C ALA A 2 -2.60 -7.58 11.76
N ILE A 3 -3.72 -7.62 12.49
CA ILE A 3 -4.96 -6.90 12.16
C ILE A 3 -5.23 -5.84 13.22
N VAL A 4 -5.74 -4.69 12.80
CA VAL A 4 -6.23 -3.61 13.64
C VAL A 4 -7.64 -3.23 13.24
N GLN A 5 -8.51 -2.99 14.23
CA GLN A 5 -9.82 -2.40 13.99
C GLN A 5 -9.71 -0.88 14.00
N ILE A 6 -10.18 -0.23 12.93
CA ILE A 6 -10.23 1.22 12.80
C ILE A 6 -11.66 1.61 12.37
N GLY A 7 -12.41 2.20 13.30
CA GLY A 7 -13.83 2.39 13.11
C GLY A 7 -14.57 1.05 12.98
N SER A 8 -15.31 0.89 11.89
CA SER A 8 -16.04 -0.34 11.56
C SER A 8 -15.25 -1.31 10.69
N GLN A 9 -13.99 -1.03 10.38
CA GLN A 9 -13.18 -1.81 9.44
C GLN A 9 -12.02 -2.51 10.13
N TYR A 10 -11.57 -3.64 9.56
CA TYR A 10 -10.42 -4.41 10.02
C TYR A 10 -9.32 -4.38 8.97
N TRP A 11 -8.19 -3.74 9.27
CA TRP A 11 -7.07 -3.50 8.37
C TRP A 11 -5.86 -4.34 8.76
N VAL A 12 -5.12 -4.81 7.77
CA VAL A 12 -3.79 -5.39 7.98
C VAL A 12 -2.81 -4.27 8.31
N LYS A 13 -1.94 -4.46 9.30
CA LYS A 13 -1.00 -3.42 9.78
C LYS A 13 0.23 -3.28 8.89
N GLU A 14 0.62 -4.34 8.20
CA GLU A 14 1.76 -4.39 7.31
C GLU A 14 1.34 -4.14 5.85
N ASN A 15 2.25 -3.59 5.04
CA ASN A 15 2.08 -3.57 3.60
C ASN A 15 2.21 -4.99 3.03
N LEU A 16 1.52 -5.25 1.93
CA LEU A 16 1.56 -6.55 1.26
C LEU A 16 2.98 -6.85 0.75
N ALA A 17 3.40 -8.14 0.88
CA ALA A 17 4.72 -8.61 0.45
C ALA A 17 4.63 -9.93 -0.33
N VAL A 18 3.46 -10.30 -0.88
CA VAL A 18 3.30 -11.55 -1.64
C VAL A 18 3.90 -11.47 -3.05
N GLU A 19 4.35 -12.61 -3.55
CA GLU A 19 5.03 -12.76 -4.85
C GLU A 19 4.18 -13.50 -5.88
N SER A 20 3.02 -13.97 -5.48
CA SER A 20 2.09 -14.69 -6.35
C SER A 20 0.66 -14.25 -6.14
N PHE A 21 -0.16 -14.44 -7.16
CA PHE A 21 -1.60 -14.31 -7.09
C PHE A 21 -2.22 -15.44 -6.26
N GLN A 22 -3.49 -15.28 -5.90
CA GLN A 22 -4.24 -16.25 -5.09
C GLN A 22 -4.31 -17.64 -5.74
N ASP A 23 -4.23 -17.74 -7.06
CA ASP A 23 -4.19 -19.00 -7.82
C ASP A 23 -2.79 -19.65 -7.88
N GLY A 24 -1.78 -19.07 -7.20
CA GLY A 24 -0.40 -19.52 -7.22
C GLY A 24 0.41 -19.05 -8.43
N THR A 25 -0.17 -18.30 -9.36
CA THR A 25 0.59 -17.74 -10.49
C THR A 25 1.61 -16.73 -9.98
N PRO A 26 2.91 -16.87 -10.29
CA PRO A 26 3.91 -15.91 -9.86
C PRO A 26 3.70 -14.53 -10.51
N ILE A 27 3.99 -13.48 -9.75
CA ILE A 27 4.05 -12.09 -10.23
C ILE A 27 5.51 -11.78 -10.51
N ALA A 28 5.79 -11.14 -11.65
CA ALA A 28 7.16 -10.85 -12.04
C ALA A 28 7.86 -9.93 -11.02
N GLU A 29 8.99 -10.39 -10.49
CA GLU A 29 9.92 -9.55 -9.75
C GLU A 29 10.75 -8.70 -10.71
N VAL A 30 10.95 -7.44 -10.35
CA VAL A 30 11.76 -6.48 -11.11
C VAL A 30 12.93 -6.00 -10.26
N SER A 31 14.15 -6.10 -10.79
CA SER A 31 15.40 -5.75 -10.11
C SER A 31 16.14 -4.55 -10.72
N SER A 32 15.57 -3.89 -11.74
CA SER A 32 16.17 -2.69 -12.33
C SER A 32 15.12 -1.71 -12.87
N SER A 33 15.50 -0.45 -13.04
CA SER A 33 14.65 0.60 -13.61
C SER A 33 14.25 0.30 -15.06
N GLU A 34 15.14 -0.26 -15.86
CA GLU A 34 14.90 -0.62 -17.25
C GLU A 34 13.82 -1.71 -17.35
N GLN A 35 13.94 -2.74 -16.51
CA GLN A 35 12.97 -3.83 -16.48
C GLN A 35 11.61 -3.36 -15.97
N TRP A 36 11.58 -2.44 -14.97
CA TRP A 36 10.33 -1.83 -14.55
C TRP A 36 9.64 -1.07 -15.68
N ALA A 37 10.40 -0.24 -16.42
CA ALA A 37 9.87 0.54 -17.54
C ALA A 37 9.29 -0.35 -18.65
N GLU A 38 9.93 -1.49 -18.94
CA GLU A 38 9.42 -2.48 -19.89
C GLU A 38 8.06 -3.04 -19.45
N TYR A 39 7.94 -3.47 -18.19
CA TYR A 39 6.70 -4.03 -17.66
C TYR A 39 5.61 -2.97 -17.47
N ALA A 40 5.99 -1.74 -17.11
CA ALA A 40 5.10 -0.59 -17.06
C ALA A 40 4.49 -0.30 -18.44
N GLN A 41 5.30 -0.35 -19.49
CA GLN A 41 4.87 -0.11 -20.88
C GLN A 41 3.98 -1.23 -21.43
N SER A 42 4.33 -2.49 -21.16
CA SER A 42 3.57 -3.66 -21.63
C SER A 42 2.28 -3.93 -20.85
N GLY A 43 2.09 -3.28 -19.70
CA GLY A 43 1.00 -3.58 -18.78
C GLY A 43 1.14 -4.94 -18.08
N THR A 44 2.36 -5.44 -17.95
CA THR A 44 2.63 -6.69 -17.28
C THR A 44 2.58 -6.51 -15.75
N PRO A 45 1.83 -7.34 -15.00
CA PRO A 45 1.84 -7.33 -13.54
C PRO A 45 3.25 -7.55 -12.99
N ALA A 46 3.71 -6.64 -12.12
CA ALA A 46 5.06 -6.69 -11.58
C ALA A 46 5.14 -6.06 -10.18
N TRP A 47 6.16 -6.47 -9.43
CA TRP A 47 6.54 -5.90 -8.16
C TRP A 47 8.05 -5.70 -8.06
N CYS A 48 8.47 -4.80 -7.15
CA CYS A 48 9.86 -4.64 -6.76
C CYS A 48 9.98 -4.24 -5.29
N TYR A 49 11.17 -4.36 -4.73
CA TYR A 49 11.52 -3.69 -3.48
C TYR A 49 11.78 -2.20 -3.69
N TYR A 50 11.59 -1.38 -2.65
CA TYR A 50 12.12 -0.03 -2.71
C TYR A 50 13.63 -0.07 -2.91
N ASN A 51 14.11 0.76 -3.83
CA ASN A 51 15.52 0.82 -4.27
C ASN A 51 16.07 -0.52 -4.82
N TYR A 52 15.17 -1.44 -5.23
CA TYR A 52 15.53 -2.80 -5.67
C TYR A 52 16.36 -3.58 -4.62
N ASP A 53 16.16 -3.28 -3.34
CA ASP A 53 16.89 -3.83 -2.22
C ASP A 53 15.93 -4.58 -1.28
N GLU A 54 16.10 -5.90 -1.20
CA GLU A 54 15.31 -6.82 -0.39
C GLU A 54 15.31 -6.44 1.10
N SER A 55 16.37 -5.82 1.59
CA SER A 55 16.44 -5.38 2.99
C SER A 55 15.34 -4.39 3.40
N ASN A 56 14.66 -3.78 2.43
CA ASN A 56 13.54 -2.88 2.65
C ASN A 56 12.19 -3.61 2.85
N GLU A 57 12.11 -4.93 2.61
CA GLU A 57 10.84 -5.67 2.66
C GLU A 57 10.20 -5.66 4.05
N GLU A 58 10.96 -5.96 5.09
CA GLU A 58 10.45 -6.10 6.46
C GLU A 58 9.67 -4.86 6.91
N GLU A 59 10.14 -3.67 6.52
CA GLU A 59 9.56 -2.41 6.98
C GLU A 59 8.54 -1.82 6.00
N TYR A 60 8.78 -1.93 4.70
CA TYR A 60 8.00 -1.23 3.68
C TYR A 60 7.15 -2.16 2.81
N GLY A 61 7.38 -3.48 2.87
CA GLY A 61 6.77 -4.44 1.96
C GLY A 61 7.27 -4.26 0.52
N LYS A 62 6.42 -4.60 -0.43
CA LYS A 62 6.71 -4.50 -1.86
C LYS A 62 5.94 -3.36 -2.53
N LEU A 63 6.49 -2.84 -3.63
CA LEU A 63 5.83 -1.91 -4.53
C LEU A 63 5.28 -2.68 -5.73
N TYR A 64 3.99 -2.54 -6.00
CA TYR A 64 3.28 -3.23 -7.09
C TYR A 64 2.75 -2.22 -8.10
N ASN A 65 2.79 -2.55 -9.39
CA ASN A 65 2.04 -1.78 -10.37
C ASN A 65 0.53 -2.10 -10.26
N TYR A 66 -0.31 -1.24 -10.84
CA TYR A 66 -1.77 -1.44 -10.74
C TYR A 66 -2.27 -2.64 -11.53
N TYR A 67 -1.50 -3.15 -12.48
CA TYR A 67 -1.85 -4.35 -13.24
C TYR A 67 -1.94 -5.59 -12.34
N VAL A 68 -1.19 -5.60 -11.23
CA VAL A 68 -1.34 -6.60 -10.16
C VAL A 68 -2.71 -6.46 -9.47
N VAL A 69 -3.09 -5.24 -9.08
CA VAL A 69 -4.35 -4.97 -8.37
C VAL A 69 -5.57 -5.30 -9.24
N SER A 70 -5.50 -5.00 -10.54
CA SER A 70 -6.61 -5.19 -11.50
C SER A 70 -6.67 -6.59 -12.11
N SER A 71 -5.74 -7.46 -11.79
CA SER A 71 -5.73 -8.84 -12.30
C SER A 71 -6.92 -9.65 -11.79
N SER A 72 -7.56 -10.40 -12.67
CA SER A 72 -8.63 -11.33 -12.31
C SER A 72 -8.15 -12.50 -11.43
N LYS A 73 -6.83 -12.73 -11.33
CA LYS A 73 -6.21 -13.76 -10.51
C LYS A 73 -6.19 -13.41 -9.02
N ASN A 74 -6.56 -12.17 -8.67
CA ASN A 74 -6.58 -11.64 -7.32
C ASN A 74 -5.23 -11.72 -6.60
N ILE A 75 -4.76 -10.58 -6.05
CA ILE A 75 -3.52 -10.52 -5.27
C ILE A 75 -3.76 -10.78 -3.77
N ALA A 76 -4.97 -10.57 -3.31
CA ALA A 76 -5.27 -10.68 -1.89
C ALA A 76 -5.49 -12.15 -1.48
N PRO A 77 -4.87 -12.62 -0.40
CA PRO A 77 -5.15 -13.94 0.17
C PRO A 77 -6.63 -14.10 0.56
N THR A 78 -7.08 -15.35 0.69
CA THR A 78 -8.45 -15.66 1.11
C THR A 78 -8.82 -14.96 2.42
N GLY A 79 -9.99 -14.36 2.47
CA GLY A 79 -10.46 -13.58 3.62
C GLY A 79 -10.05 -12.10 3.61
N TYR A 80 -9.24 -11.68 2.63
CA TYR A 80 -8.81 -10.30 2.45
C TYR A 80 -9.15 -9.77 1.06
N ARG A 81 -9.08 -8.46 0.91
CA ARG A 81 -9.19 -7.79 -0.39
C ARG A 81 -8.37 -6.49 -0.41
N VAL A 82 -8.05 -6.02 -1.60
CA VAL A 82 -7.54 -4.66 -1.77
C VAL A 82 -8.69 -3.68 -1.49
N PRO A 83 -8.48 -2.65 -0.65
CA PRO A 83 -9.53 -1.69 -0.31
C PRO A 83 -9.90 -0.79 -1.50
N THR A 84 -11.16 -0.46 -1.63
CA THR A 84 -11.67 0.53 -2.58
C THR A 84 -11.41 1.96 -2.08
N GLU A 85 -11.61 2.96 -2.94
CA GLU A 85 -11.58 4.37 -2.52
C GLU A 85 -12.61 4.65 -1.41
N THR A 86 -13.78 4.01 -1.45
CA THR A 86 -14.80 4.13 -0.39
C THR A 86 -14.31 3.58 0.95
N ASP A 87 -13.59 2.47 0.95
CA ASP A 87 -12.98 1.92 2.18
C ASP A 87 -11.97 2.89 2.78
N TRP A 88 -11.12 3.48 1.94
CA TRP A 88 -10.17 4.49 2.38
C TRP A 88 -10.85 5.74 2.92
N ASN A 89 -11.97 6.19 2.33
CA ASN A 89 -12.75 7.31 2.86
C ASN A 89 -13.29 7.00 4.26
N THR A 90 -13.79 5.78 4.49
CA THR A 90 -14.25 5.31 5.80
C THR A 90 -13.10 5.27 6.81
N LEU A 91 -11.95 4.73 6.42
CA LEU A 91 -10.73 4.72 7.24
C LEU A 91 -10.30 6.14 7.64
N ILE A 92 -10.17 7.05 6.67
CA ILE A 92 -9.74 8.44 6.90
C ILE A 92 -10.72 9.16 7.84
N THR A 93 -12.01 8.94 7.64
CA THR A 93 -13.05 9.52 8.52
C THR A 93 -12.88 9.03 9.96
N SER A 94 -12.70 7.73 10.16
CA SER A 94 -12.50 7.12 11.48
C SER A 94 -11.15 7.50 12.12
N ALA A 95 -10.13 7.80 11.31
CA ALA A 95 -8.82 8.22 11.80
C ALA A 95 -8.71 9.71 12.19
N GLY A 96 -9.80 10.48 12.10
CA GLY A 96 -9.84 11.90 12.46
C GLY A 96 -10.27 12.83 11.32
N GLY A 97 -10.80 12.27 10.24
CA GLY A 97 -11.33 12.97 9.08
C GLY A 97 -10.27 13.49 8.12
N GLU A 98 -10.72 14.17 7.06
CA GLU A 98 -9.85 14.61 5.96
C GLU A 98 -8.67 15.48 6.41
N ARG A 99 -8.84 16.30 7.44
CA ARG A 99 -7.83 17.28 7.89
C ARG A 99 -6.71 16.67 8.74
N LEU A 100 -7.00 15.61 9.51
CA LEU A 100 -6.09 15.06 10.53
C LEU A 100 -5.84 13.57 10.38
N GLY A 101 -6.66 12.86 9.60
CA GLY A 101 -6.61 11.41 9.46
C GLY A 101 -5.23 10.90 9.00
N GLY A 102 -4.57 11.62 8.10
CA GLY A 102 -3.23 11.24 7.66
C GLY A 102 -2.21 11.22 8.80
N ASN A 103 -2.31 12.16 9.75
CA ASN A 103 -1.42 12.17 10.91
C ASN A 103 -1.63 10.98 11.85
N SER A 104 -2.88 10.56 12.01
CA SER A 104 -3.25 9.37 12.80
C SER A 104 -2.83 8.05 12.12
N LEU A 105 -2.78 8.04 10.77
CA LEU A 105 -2.41 6.86 9.98
C LEU A 105 -0.89 6.70 9.85
N LYS A 106 -0.09 7.77 9.90
CA LYS A 106 1.37 7.72 9.81
C LYS A 106 2.01 7.10 11.04
N ASN A 107 3.07 6.28 10.82
CA ASN A 107 3.90 5.76 11.90
C ASN A 107 4.59 6.88 12.70
N ILE A 108 5.01 6.57 13.92
CA ILE A 108 5.74 7.49 14.82
C ILE A 108 7.24 7.54 14.52
N THR A 109 7.72 6.70 13.61
CA THR A 109 9.13 6.57 13.22
C THR A 109 9.28 6.60 11.69
N ASN A 110 10.53 6.65 11.21
CA ASN A 110 10.95 6.48 9.82
C ASN A 110 10.58 7.60 8.85
N TRP A 111 9.73 8.54 9.25
CA TRP A 111 9.43 9.72 8.44
C TRP A 111 10.55 10.74 8.55
N LEU A 112 10.86 11.37 7.43
CA LEU A 112 11.93 12.36 7.35
C LEU A 112 11.71 13.50 8.35
N THR A 113 12.80 13.98 8.94
CA THR A 113 12.84 15.20 9.74
C THR A 113 13.58 16.28 8.94
N LEU A 114 12.90 17.37 8.59
CA LEU A 114 13.47 18.47 7.84
C LEU A 114 13.43 19.76 8.67
N ASN A 115 14.56 20.45 8.77
CA ASN A 115 14.67 21.71 9.53
C ASN A 115 14.10 21.60 10.96
N ARG A 116 14.37 20.49 11.66
CA ARG A 116 13.87 20.15 13.00
C ARG A 116 12.34 19.93 13.07
N THR A 117 11.66 19.84 11.93
CA THR A 117 10.24 19.48 11.85
C THR A 117 10.13 18.00 11.52
N PRO A 118 9.66 17.14 12.44
CA PRO A 118 9.46 15.73 12.18
C PRO A 118 8.24 15.51 11.28
N GLY A 119 8.39 14.62 10.30
CA GLY A 119 7.28 14.16 9.45
C GLY A 119 6.45 13.04 10.09
N ASN A 120 6.90 12.50 11.22
CA ASN A 120 6.24 11.41 11.92
C ASN A 120 4.77 11.74 12.26
N GLY A 121 3.94 10.71 12.23
CA GLY A 121 2.57 10.79 12.70
C GLY A 121 2.43 10.49 14.18
N THR A 122 1.18 10.27 14.60
CA THR A 122 0.85 9.85 15.97
C THR A 122 0.57 8.34 16.05
N ASN A 123 0.37 7.69 14.92
CA ASN A 123 -0.09 6.29 14.79
C ASN A 123 -1.28 5.94 15.71
N GLN A 124 -2.11 6.93 16.03
CA GLN A 124 -3.23 6.76 16.95
C GLN A 124 -4.24 5.72 16.45
N SER A 125 -4.35 5.57 15.12
CA SER A 125 -5.17 4.54 14.48
C SER A 125 -4.56 3.14 14.51
N GLN A 126 -3.26 3.02 14.82
CA GLN A 126 -2.45 1.79 14.70
C GLN A 126 -2.34 1.25 13.25
N PHE A 127 -2.62 2.09 12.25
CA PHE A 127 -2.47 1.73 10.84
C PHE A 127 -0.99 1.53 10.45
N THR A 128 -0.08 2.22 11.10
CA THR A 128 1.38 2.12 10.92
C THR A 128 1.82 2.37 9.48
N GLY A 129 1.39 3.49 8.91
CA GLY A 129 1.79 3.91 7.56
C GLY A 129 3.27 4.30 7.52
N ASN A 130 4.12 3.46 6.93
CA ASN A 130 5.55 3.68 6.77
C ASN A 130 5.87 4.38 5.44
N PRO A 131 6.85 5.30 5.40
CA PRO A 131 7.14 6.12 4.23
C PRO A 131 8.06 5.41 3.22
N GLY A 132 7.58 4.32 2.62
CA GLY A 132 8.30 3.50 1.63
C GLY A 132 8.39 4.12 0.24
N GLY A 133 7.88 5.35 0.02
CA GLY A 133 7.96 6.02 -1.27
C GLY A 133 7.09 5.39 -2.37
N TYR A 134 7.56 5.48 -3.62
CA TYR A 134 6.93 4.92 -4.81
C TYR A 134 7.93 4.80 -5.97
N ILE A 135 7.56 4.08 -7.03
CA ILE A 135 8.33 3.97 -8.27
C ILE A 135 7.50 4.53 -9.43
N LYS A 136 8.14 5.35 -10.28
CA LYS A 136 7.55 5.89 -11.51
C LYS A 136 7.55 4.88 -12.64
N GLU A 137 6.83 5.19 -13.71
CA GLU A 137 6.75 4.39 -14.92
C GLU A 137 8.11 4.12 -15.61
N ASN A 138 9.10 5.00 -15.41
CA ASN A 138 10.45 4.86 -15.95
C ASN A 138 11.41 4.08 -15.01
N GLY A 139 10.91 3.54 -13.90
CA GLY A 139 11.70 2.79 -12.93
C GLY A 139 12.46 3.63 -11.90
N GLU A 140 12.40 4.97 -11.99
CA GLU A 140 12.97 5.83 -10.95
C GLU A 140 12.14 5.77 -9.67
N GLN A 141 12.81 5.70 -8.52
CA GLN A 141 12.17 5.61 -7.21
C GLN A 141 12.26 6.92 -6.44
N PHE A 142 11.20 7.28 -5.75
CA PHE A 142 11.03 8.58 -5.12
C PHE A 142 10.41 8.50 -3.73
N ASP A 143 10.61 9.59 -2.99
CA ASP A 143 9.91 9.91 -1.74
C ASP A 143 10.11 8.90 -0.60
N TYR A 144 11.24 8.16 -0.59
CA TYR A 144 11.63 7.37 0.60
C TYR A 144 11.81 8.27 1.82
N GLY A 145 11.16 7.91 2.91
CA GLY A 145 11.09 8.77 4.11
C GLY A 145 10.10 9.93 4.01
N TRP A 146 9.58 10.25 2.79
CA TRP A 146 8.71 11.39 2.55
C TRP A 146 7.25 11.03 2.40
N SER A 147 6.94 9.87 1.80
CA SER A 147 5.57 9.48 1.53
C SER A 147 5.31 7.99 1.68
N SER A 148 4.08 7.66 2.10
CA SER A 148 3.49 6.33 2.08
C SER A 148 2.37 6.36 1.06
N ASN A 149 2.47 5.55 0.00
CA ASN A 149 1.54 5.59 -1.12
C ASN A 149 0.86 4.22 -1.27
N HIS A 150 -0.45 4.21 -1.39
CA HIS A 150 -1.22 2.97 -1.43
C HIS A 150 -2.20 2.95 -2.57
N TRP A 151 -2.23 1.84 -3.32
CA TRP A 151 -3.28 1.58 -4.28
C TRP A 151 -4.63 1.39 -3.59
N THR A 152 -5.67 1.82 -4.27
CA THR A 152 -7.04 1.33 -4.04
C THR A 152 -7.42 0.35 -5.14
N ALA A 153 -8.47 -0.45 -4.95
CA ALA A 153 -9.03 -1.31 -6.01
C ALA A 153 -9.88 -0.51 -7.04
N THR A 154 -9.97 0.82 -6.92
CA THR A 154 -10.82 1.67 -7.75
C THR A 154 -10.06 2.21 -8.95
N THR A 155 -10.49 1.85 -10.15
CA THR A 155 -10.01 2.44 -11.40
C THR A 155 -10.56 3.86 -11.56
N ALA A 156 -9.72 4.82 -11.95
CA ALA A 156 -10.13 6.19 -12.24
C ALA A 156 -10.36 6.41 -13.73
N SER A 157 -9.49 5.84 -14.61
CA SER A 157 -9.60 5.92 -16.06
C SER A 157 -8.97 4.68 -16.73
N LEU A 158 -8.85 4.70 -18.04
CA LEU A 158 -8.15 3.64 -18.79
C LEU A 158 -6.67 3.53 -18.34
N SER A 159 -6.00 4.65 -18.05
CA SER A 159 -4.57 4.72 -17.72
C SER A 159 -4.27 5.01 -16.26
N THR A 160 -5.27 5.41 -15.45
CA THR A 160 -5.08 5.78 -14.03
C THR A 160 -5.96 4.98 -13.09
N ALA A 161 -5.54 4.88 -11.84
CA ALA A 161 -6.30 4.31 -10.74
C ALA A 161 -6.24 5.22 -9.50
N LYS A 162 -7.20 5.06 -8.60
CA LYS A 162 -7.24 5.81 -7.35
C LYS A 162 -6.16 5.32 -6.40
N ALA A 163 -5.47 6.26 -5.77
CA ALA A 163 -4.47 6.01 -4.76
C ALA A 163 -4.62 6.94 -3.57
N VAL A 164 -4.05 6.57 -2.44
CA VAL A 164 -3.99 7.39 -1.23
C VAL A 164 -2.53 7.61 -0.84
N ARG A 165 -2.18 8.85 -0.59
CA ARG A 165 -0.85 9.27 -0.13
C ARG A 165 -0.93 9.87 1.28
N LEU A 166 -0.07 9.39 2.15
CA LEU A 166 0.33 10.09 3.37
C LEU A 166 1.66 10.79 3.06
N TYR A 167 1.78 12.07 3.43
CA TYR A 167 2.97 12.86 3.12
C TYR A 167 3.57 13.47 4.38
N TRP A 168 4.92 13.58 4.44
CA TRP A 168 5.65 13.97 5.65
C TRP A 168 5.17 15.29 6.24
N SER A 169 4.95 16.32 5.40
CA SER A 169 4.57 17.66 5.85
C SER A 169 3.07 17.85 6.05
N ASN A 170 2.23 16.85 5.69
CA ASN A 170 0.79 16.97 5.76
C ASN A 170 0.19 16.13 6.89
N LYS A 171 -0.88 16.64 7.49
CA LYS A 171 -1.70 15.90 8.47
C LYS A 171 -2.90 15.21 7.84
N ASN A 172 -3.25 15.56 6.61
CA ASN A 172 -4.32 14.92 5.84
C ASN A 172 -3.81 13.72 5.04
N ALA A 173 -4.72 12.84 4.66
CA ALA A 173 -4.50 11.86 3.62
C ALA A 173 -4.91 12.45 2.27
N ILE A 174 -4.06 12.28 1.24
CA ILE A 174 -4.24 12.88 -0.08
C ILE A 174 -4.74 11.81 -1.03
N LYS A 175 -5.87 12.06 -1.70
CA LYS A 175 -6.40 11.17 -2.75
C LYS A 175 -5.86 11.61 -4.12
N LEU A 176 -5.41 10.66 -4.92
CA LEU A 176 -4.75 10.91 -6.20
C LEU A 176 -5.30 10.00 -7.29
N ASP A 177 -5.29 10.49 -8.53
CA ASP A 177 -5.38 9.67 -9.72
C ASP A 177 -3.95 9.40 -10.21
N THR A 178 -3.53 8.15 -10.14
CA THR A 178 -2.13 7.74 -10.33
C THR A 178 -2.02 6.82 -11.56
N PRO A 179 -1.02 7.02 -12.44
CA PRO A 179 -0.78 6.12 -13.56
C PRO A 179 -0.66 4.66 -13.13
N LYS A 180 -1.34 3.75 -13.83
CA LYS A 180 -1.35 2.31 -13.54
C LYS A 180 0.02 1.66 -13.63
N SER A 181 0.92 2.25 -14.39
CA SER A 181 2.31 1.84 -14.61
C SER A 181 3.25 2.17 -13.44
N MET A 182 2.84 3.04 -12.52
CA MET A 182 3.61 3.32 -11.31
C MET A 182 3.51 2.17 -10.31
N GLY A 183 4.49 2.07 -9.38
CA GLY A 183 4.47 1.09 -8.29
C GLY A 183 4.22 1.75 -6.95
N LEU A 184 3.18 1.30 -6.26
CA LEU A 184 2.80 1.72 -4.92
C LEU A 184 2.64 0.49 -4.02
N SER A 185 2.65 0.71 -2.71
CA SER A 185 2.30 -0.32 -1.73
C SER A 185 0.83 -0.73 -1.84
N ILE A 186 0.52 -1.93 -1.38
CA ILE A 186 -0.85 -2.41 -1.18
C ILE A 186 -1.05 -2.64 0.32
N ARG A 187 -2.16 -2.17 0.87
CA ARG A 187 -2.61 -2.48 2.22
C ARG A 187 -3.93 -3.22 2.12
N LEU A 188 -4.06 -4.34 2.82
CA LEU A 188 -5.26 -5.16 2.75
C LEU A 188 -6.27 -4.80 3.84
N ILE A 189 -7.53 -5.09 3.54
CA ILE A 189 -8.66 -5.03 4.46
C ILE A 189 -9.34 -6.41 4.50
N VAL A 190 -9.87 -6.79 5.67
CA VAL A 190 -10.64 -8.03 5.80
C VAL A 190 -11.91 -7.97 4.97
N SER A 191 -12.22 -9.05 4.26
CA SER A 191 -13.46 -9.20 3.49
C SER A 191 -14.58 -9.71 4.39
N GLY A 192 -15.73 -9.03 4.41
CA GLY A 192 -16.89 -9.46 5.19
C GLY A 192 -16.78 -9.19 6.69
N THR A 193 -17.50 -9.98 7.50
CA THR A 193 -17.52 -9.86 8.96
C THR A 193 -16.28 -10.54 9.57
N TYR A 194 -15.50 -9.80 10.32
CA TYR A 194 -14.38 -10.35 11.09
C TYR A 194 -14.92 -10.92 12.42
N GLU A 195 -14.99 -12.22 12.55
CA GLU A 195 -15.50 -12.89 13.76
C GLU A 195 -14.42 -13.06 14.84
N GLY A 196 -13.31 -12.35 14.79
CA GLY A 196 -12.31 -12.32 15.87
C GLY A 196 -11.77 -13.70 16.30
N ASN A 197 -11.74 -14.67 15.40
CA ASN A 197 -11.38 -16.04 15.75
C ASN A 197 -9.88 -16.13 16.00
N SER A 198 -9.50 -16.41 17.25
CA SER A 198 -8.12 -16.60 17.73
C SER A 198 -7.39 -17.80 17.08
N ASN A 199 -8.01 -18.48 16.11
CA ASN A 199 -7.51 -19.68 15.45
C ASN A 199 -7.20 -19.49 13.95
N TYR A 200 -7.26 -18.27 13.41
CA TYR A 200 -6.78 -18.06 12.04
C TYR A 200 -5.24 -18.14 12.02
N ASN A 201 -4.73 -19.27 11.54
CA ASN A 201 -3.30 -19.50 11.36
C ASN A 201 -2.95 -19.21 9.88
N PRO A 202 -2.30 -18.07 9.57
CA PRO A 202 -1.96 -17.69 8.19
C PRO A 202 -0.88 -18.57 7.55
N THR A 203 -0.35 -19.57 8.26
CA THR A 203 0.74 -20.43 7.76
C THR A 203 0.27 -21.73 7.10
N GLN A 204 -1.04 -21.96 6.96
CA GLN A 204 -1.54 -23.20 6.35
C GLN A 204 -1.98 -23.09 4.88
N ASP A 205 -1.96 -21.90 4.27
CA ASP A 205 -2.41 -21.67 2.89
C ASP A 205 -1.29 -21.12 1.96
N PHE A 206 -0.03 -21.59 2.15
CA PHE A 206 1.07 -21.31 1.23
C PHE A 206 1.70 -22.64 0.74
#